data_35802b0c599db65c6e8dae63aa68de3b
#
_entry.id   35802b0c599db65c6e8dae63aa68de3b
#
_cell.length_a   1.000
_cell.length_b   1.000
_cell.length_c   1.000
_cell.angle_alpha   90.00
_cell.angle_beta   90.00
_cell.angle_gamma   90.00
#
_symmetry.space_group_name_H-M   'P 1'
#
loop_
_entity.id
_entity.type
_entity.pdbx_description
1 polymer ?
#
loop_
_entity_poly.entity_id
_entity_poly.type
_entity_poly.pdbx_seq_one_letter_code
_entity_poly.pdbx_strand_id
1 'polypeptide(L)'
;MKKVGFCAVAGSGMSALAQVLQAQGCKVYGSDRSFDQGKEQKIKQALQGVGIKICPQDGSLLDNKLDILYTSTAVESTIPDVKRALELGVPVKRRSDLLAEVFASYAKGVAIGGTSGKSTLTAMVGFILDQAKLNPTVINGAGMQNYKDVAGLPNVILNHGDPR
;
A
#
# COMPACT_ATOMS: atom_id res chain seq x y z
N MET A 1 6.35 10.21 14.42
CA MET A 1 5.42 9.55 13.45
C MET A 1 6.16 9.44 12.13
N LYS A 2 6.34 8.19 11.66
CA LYS A 2 7.12 7.88 10.45
C LYS A 2 6.44 8.44 9.19
N LYS A 3 7.19 9.08 8.31
CA LYS A 3 6.72 9.61 7.03
C LYS A 3 7.19 8.70 5.91
N VAL A 4 6.24 8.13 5.19
CA VAL A 4 6.51 7.07 4.22
C VAL A 4 6.01 7.48 2.84
N GLY A 5 6.87 7.38 1.85
CA GLY A 5 6.54 7.62 0.45
C GLY A 5 6.27 6.33 -0.32
N PHE A 6 5.31 6.40 -1.24
CA PHE A 6 4.99 5.34 -2.18
C PHE A 6 5.05 5.88 -3.62
N CYS A 7 5.99 5.42 -4.40
CA CYS A 7 6.06 5.68 -5.83
C CYS A 7 5.28 4.60 -6.60
N ALA A 8 4.39 4.98 -7.51
CA ALA A 8 3.42 4.13 -8.20
C ALA A 8 2.35 3.54 -7.23
N VAL A 9 1.72 4.40 -6.43
CA VAL A 9 0.78 4.02 -5.38
C VAL A 9 -0.56 3.49 -5.90
N ALA A 10 -0.92 3.73 -7.16
CA ALA A 10 -2.15 3.22 -7.77
C ALA A 10 -2.14 1.70 -7.99
N GLY A 11 -0.96 1.08 -8.05
CA GLY A 11 -0.86 -0.37 -8.18
C GLY A 11 -1.51 -1.11 -6.99
N SER A 12 -2.24 -2.20 -7.26
CA SER A 12 -3.04 -2.91 -6.24
C SER A 12 -2.23 -3.33 -5.00
N GLY A 13 -1.01 -3.84 -5.20
CA GLY A 13 -0.16 -4.22 -4.07
C GLY A 13 0.46 -3.03 -3.33
N MET A 14 0.71 -1.90 -4.02
CA MET A 14 1.22 -0.68 -3.42
C MET A 14 0.13 0.03 -2.61
N SER A 15 -1.06 0.18 -3.19
CA SER A 15 -2.20 0.81 -2.53
C SER A 15 -2.65 0.05 -1.28
N ALA A 16 -2.62 -1.28 -1.29
CA ALA A 16 -2.94 -2.07 -0.11
C ALA A 16 -1.94 -1.82 1.04
N LEU A 17 -0.63 -1.87 0.75
CA LEU A 17 0.41 -1.61 1.75
C LEU A 17 0.38 -0.16 2.25
N ALA A 18 0.09 0.80 1.38
CA ALA A 18 -0.06 2.21 1.77
C ALA A 18 -1.19 2.39 2.78
N GLN A 19 -2.33 1.72 2.56
CA GLN A 19 -3.47 1.74 3.51
C GLN A 19 -3.12 1.07 4.84
N VAL A 20 -2.38 -0.04 4.82
CA VAL A 20 -1.92 -0.72 6.06
C VAL A 20 -1.02 0.22 6.87
N LEU A 21 -0.01 0.84 6.26
CA LEU A 21 0.88 1.77 6.99
C LEU A 21 0.14 3.02 7.48
N GLN A 22 -0.83 3.52 6.71
CA GLN A 22 -1.67 4.65 7.15
C GLN A 22 -2.49 4.27 8.39
N ALA A 23 -3.10 3.08 8.40
CA ALA A 23 -3.86 2.56 9.55
C ALA A 23 -2.96 2.30 10.78
N GLN A 24 -1.70 1.94 10.56
CA GLN A 24 -0.68 1.80 11.62
C GLN A 24 -0.13 3.14 12.14
N GLY A 25 -0.70 4.27 11.72
CA GLY A 25 -0.34 5.61 12.21
C GLY A 25 0.86 6.26 11.53
N CYS A 26 1.35 5.73 10.41
CA CYS A 26 2.33 6.43 9.58
C CYS A 26 1.68 7.62 8.84
N LYS A 27 2.44 8.66 8.54
CA LYS A 27 2.06 9.67 7.53
C LYS A 27 2.43 9.16 6.15
N VAL A 28 1.44 8.79 5.36
CA VAL A 28 1.66 8.21 4.04
C VAL A 28 1.47 9.24 2.94
N TYR A 29 2.43 9.27 2.03
CA TYR A 29 2.44 10.08 0.82
C TYR A 29 2.55 9.16 -0.39
N GLY A 30 1.82 9.44 -1.45
CA GLY A 30 1.83 8.62 -2.66
C GLY A 30 1.93 9.46 -3.93
N SER A 31 2.63 8.95 -4.93
CA SER A 31 2.65 9.48 -6.28
C SER A 31 2.35 8.39 -7.29
N ASP A 32 1.73 8.77 -8.40
CA ASP A 32 1.48 7.86 -9.51
C ASP A 32 1.28 8.62 -10.80
N ARG A 33 1.98 8.21 -11.87
CA ARG A 33 1.87 8.83 -13.18
C ARG A 33 0.47 8.77 -13.77
N SER A 34 -0.31 7.74 -13.44
CA SER A 34 -1.69 7.63 -13.89
C SER A 34 -2.57 8.76 -13.33
N PHE A 35 -2.31 9.19 -12.11
CA PHE A 35 -3.02 10.31 -11.48
C PHE A 35 -2.70 11.65 -12.16
N ASP A 36 -1.43 11.85 -12.54
CA ASP A 36 -0.99 13.07 -13.24
C ASP A 36 -1.58 13.14 -14.65
N GLN A 37 -1.85 11.97 -15.25
CA GLN A 37 -2.54 11.86 -16.54
C GLN A 37 -4.08 11.94 -16.45
N GLY A 38 -4.63 12.22 -15.28
CA GLY A 38 -6.08 12.25 -15.07
C GLY A 38 -6.76 10.89 -15.02
N LYS A 39 -5.99 9.79 -15.01
CA LYS A 39 -6.49 8.41 -14.92
C LYS A 39 -6.65 7.98 -13.47
N GLU A 40 -7.31 6.84 -13.25
CA GLU A 40 -7.45 6.18 -11.93
C GLU A 40 -7.98 7.10 -10.81
N GLN A 41 -8.85 8.06 -11.16
CA GLN A 41 -9.35 9.06 -10.22
C GLN A 41 -10.13 8.45 -9.03
N LYS A 42 -10.81 7.32 -9.25
CA LYS A 42 -11.50 6.60 -8.16
C LYS A 42 -10.52 6.06 -7.13
N ILE A 43 -9.38 5.51 -7.58
CA ILE A 43 -8.31 5.03 -6.70
C ILE A 43 -7.70 6.21 -5.94
N LYS A 44 -7.39 7.32 -6.63
CA LYS A 44 -6.89 8.54 -6.02
C LYS A 44 -7.80 9.04 -4.90
N GLN A 45 -9.10 9.19 -5.18
CA GLN A 45 -10.08 9.65 -4.20
C GLN A 45 -10.20 8.70 -3.01
N ALA A 46 -10.23 7.39 -3.24
CA ALA A 46 -10.30 6.40 -2.18
C ALA A 46 -9.08 6.46 -1.25
N LEU A 47 -7.87 6.60 -1.81
CA LEU A 47 -6.64 6.74 -1.02
C LEU A 47 -6.62 8.06 -0.22
N GLN A 48 -7.07 9.15 -0.83
CA GLN A 48 -7.20 10.44 -0.13
C GLN A 48 -8.24 10.37 0.99
N GLY A 49 -9.34 9.64 0.76
CA GLY A 49 -10.41 9.44 1.76
C GLY A 49 -9.94 8.75 3.04
N VAL A 50 -8.89 7.92 2.97
CA VAL A 50 -8.26 7.30 4.15
C VAL A 50 -7.04 8.08 4.67
N GLY A 51 -6.84 9.31 4.20
CA GLY A 51 -5.81 10.22 4.72
C GLY A 51 -4.43 10.11 4.06
N ILE A 52 -4.30 9.36 2.98
CA ILE A 52 -3.05 9.29 2.20
C ILE A 52 -2.94 10.56 1.35
N LYS A 53 -1.82 11.26 1.45
CA LYS A 53 -1.56 12.48 0.67
C LYS A 53 -1.02 12.13 -0.70
N ILE A 54 -1.71 12.54 -1.76
CA ILE A 54 -1.28 12.31 -3.13
C ILE A 54 -0.52 13.53 -3.66
N CYS A 55 0.67 13.29 -4.17
CA CYS A 55 1.56 14.27 -4.79
C CYS A 55 1.77 13.93 -6.28
N PRO A 56 2.16 14.90 -7.13
CA PRO A 56 2.65 14.60 -8.48
C PRO A 56 3.88 13.70 -8.45
N GLN A 57 4.09 12.94 -9.54
CA GLN A 57 5.28 12.08 -9.69
C GLN A 57 6.41 12.86 -10.41
N ASP A 58 6.78 13.99 -9.85
CA ASP A 58 7.78 14.95 -10.38
C ASP A 58 8.98 15.15 -9.45
N GLY A 59 9.06 14.40 -8.36
CA GLY A 59 10.05 14.54 -7.31
C GLY A 59 9.59 15.35 -6.10
N SER A 60 8.51 16.13 -6.21
CA SER A 60 7.96 16.95 -5.11
C SER A 60 7.44 16.12 -3.93
N LEU A 61 7.17 14.83 -4.13
CA LEU A 61 6.87 13.89 -3.07
C LEU A 61 7.91 13.95 -1.93
N LEU A 62 9.19 14.13 -2.28
CA LEU A 62 10.31 14.13 -1.32
C LEU A 62 10.38 15.41 -0.48
N ASP A 63 9.74 16.50 -0.88
CA ASP A 63 9.70 17.76 -0.12
C ASP A 63 8.98 17.60 1.23
N ASN A 64 8.23 16.52 1.39
CA ASN A 64 7.58 16.15 2.65
C ASN A 64 8.54 15.61 3.72
N LYS A 65 9.85 15.54 3.43
CA LYS A 65 10.90 15.02 4.32
C LYS A 65 10.59 13.58 4.75
N LEU A 66 10.58 12.69 3.77
CA LEU A 66 10.27 11.27 3.96
C LEU A 66 11.41 10.55 4.69
N ASP A 67 11.06 9.62 5.57
CA ASP A 67 12.02 8.72 6.21
C ASP A 67 12.40 7.55 5.29
N ILE A 68 11.54 7.20 4.33
CA ILE A 68 11.74 6.12 3.38
C ILE A 68 10.81 6.27 2.18
N LEU A 69 11.26 5.82 1.00
CA LEU A 69 10.47 5.69 -0.21
C LEU A 69 10.33 4.22 -0.60
N TYR A 70 9.11 3.75 -0.82
CA TYR A 70 8.84 2.43 -1.38
C TYR A 70 8.47 2.53 -2.85
N THR A 71 9.01 1.59 -3.66
CA THR A 71 8.77 1.52 -5.11
C THR A 71 8.22 0.14 -5.47
N SER A 72 7.46 0.08 -6.58
CA SER A 72 7.14 -1.22 -7.18
C SER A 72 8.37 -1.80 -7.87
N THR A 73 8.37 -3.10 -8.14
CA THR A 73 9.46 -3.76 -8.89
C THR A 73 9.61 -3.25 -10.33
N ALA A 74 8.58 -2.60 -10.86
CA ALA A 74 8.54 -2.05 -12.21
C ALA A 74 9.02 -0.59 -12.28
N VAL A 75 9.42 0.02 -11.16
CA VAL A 75 9.85 1.42 -11.13
C VAL A 75 11.33 1.53 -11.47
N GLU A 76 11.63 2.21 -12.54
CA GLU A 76 12.99 2.49 -12.98
C GLU A 76 13.61 3.62 -12.15
N SER A 77 14.94 3.58 -11.96
CA SER A 77 15.72 4.62 -11.26
C SER A 77 15.67 6.00 -11.93
N THR A 78 15.17 6.06 -13.17
CA THR A 78 14.95 7.30 -13.93
C THR A 78 13.72 8.09 -13.52
N ILE A 79 12.83 7.49 -12.71
CA ILE A 79 11.61 8.18 -12.24
C ILE A 79 12.00 9.33 -11.30
N PRO A 80 11.41 10.53 -11.46
CA PRO A 80 11.80 11.72 -10.71
C PRO A 80 11.83 11.53 -9.19
N ASP A 81 10.83 10.85 -8.62
CA ASP A 81 10.77 10.59 -7.18
C ASP A 81 11.92 9.70 -6.70
N VAL A 82 12.25 8.66 -7.45
CA VAL A 82 13.35 7.73 -7.11
C VAL A 82 14.68 8.46 -7.23
N LYS A 83 14.90 9.20 -8.33
CA LYS A 83 16.10 10.01 -8.55
C LYS A 83 16.28 11.00 -7.39
N ARG A 84 15.23 11.73 -7.06
CA ARG A 84 15.26 12.73 -5.98
C ARG A 84 15.53 12.11 -4.62
N ALA A 85 14.96 10.93 -4.34
CA ALA A 85 15.22 10.19 -3.10
C ALA A 85 16.71 9.82 -2.96
N LEU A 86 17.32 9.33 -4.04
CA LEU A 86 18.74 8.98 -4.07
C LEU A 86 19.63 10.24 -3.86
N GLU A 87 19.31 11.36 -4.49
CA GLU A 87 20.02 12.63 -4.31
C GLU A 87 19.97 13.15 -2.88
N LEU A 88 18.84 12.95 -2.20
CA LEU A 88 18.63 13.39 -0.81
C LEU A 88 19.08 12.35 0.23
N GLY A 89 19.59 11.20 -0.19
CA GLY A 89 19.98 10.11 0.71
C GLY A 89 18.80 9.46 1.43
N VAL A 90 17.57 9.60 0.91
CA VAL A 90 16.38 8.93 1.46
C VAL A 90 16.43 7.45 1.05
N PRO A 91 16.33 6.52 2.01
CA PRO A 91 16.33 5.09 1.70
C PRO A 91 15.22 4.72 0.72
N VAL A 92 15.56 3.95 -0.32
CA VAL A 92 14.60 3.41 -1.28
C VAL A 92 14.54 1.90 -1.12
N LYS A 93 13.33 1.37 -0.88
CA LYS A 93 13.07 -0.07 -0.76
C LYS A 93 11.99 -0.52 -1.74
N ARG A 94 11.97 -1.81 -2.04
CA ARG A 94 10.96 -2.40 -2.92
C ARG A 94 9.68 -2.74 -2.16
N ARG A 95 8.58 -2.84 -2.90
CA ARG A 95 7.30 -3.33 -2.37
C ARG A 95 7.41 -4.69 -1.68
N SER A 96 8.22 -5.59 -2.23
CA SER A 96 8.46 -6.91 -1.64
C SER A 96 9.06 -6.85 -0.24
N ASP A 97 9.98 -5.91 -0.02
CA ASP A 97 10.65 -5.74 1.26
C ASP A 97 9.66 -5.23 2.30
N LEU A 98 8.82 -4.25 1.92
CA LEU A 98 7.76 -3.76 2.79
C LEU A 98 6.73 -4.86 3.12
N LEU A 99 6.34 -5.66 2.11
CA LEU A 99 5.40 -6.76 2.35
C LEU A 99 5.96 -7.76 3.37
N ALA A 100 7.25 -8.10 3.26
CA ALA A 100 7.93 -8.97 4.22
C ALA A 100 8.00 -8.34 5.62
N GLU A 101 8.32 -7.04 5.71
CA GLU A 101 8.36 -6.30 6.98
C GLU A 101 6.97 -6.28 7.65
N VAL A 102 5.92 -5.97 6.90
CA VAL A 102 4.53 -5.98 7.42
C VAL A 102 4.13 -7.38 7.83
N PHE A 103 4.40 -8.41 7.01
CA PHE A 103 4.08 -9.80 7.35
C PHE A 103 4.78 -10.25 8.63
N ALA A 104 6.05 -9.93 8.79
CA ALA A 104 6.84 -10.28 9.97
C ALA A 104 6.43 -9.51 11.26
N SER A 105 5.69 -8.41 11.12
CA SER A 105 5.20 -7.64 12.28
C SER A 105 4.00 -8.28 12.97
N TYR A 106 3.37 -9.27 12.37
CA TYR A 106 2.23 -9.99 12.95
C TYR A 106 2.69 -11.33 13.54
N ALA A 107 2.14 -11.69 14.72
CA ALA A 107 2.46 -12.95 15.41
C ALA A 107 2.05 -14.20 14.61
N LYS A 108 1.02 -14.10 13.79
CA LYS A 108 0.54 -15.19 12.93
C LYS A 108 0.34 -14.66 11.52
N GLY A 109 0.85 -15.38 10.53
CA GLY A 109 0.72 -15.01 9.12
C GLY A 109 0.38 -16.20 8.24
N VAL A 110 -0.45 -15.96 7.22
CA VAL A 110 -0.77 -16.92 6.16
C VAL A 110 -0.35 -16.30 4.83
N ALA A 111 0.57 -16.92 4.13
CA ALA A 111 1.00 -16.50 2.80
C ALA A 111 0.44 -17.47 1.74
N ILE A 112 -0.24 -16.93 0.72
CA ILE A 112 -0.86 -17.70 -0.35
C ILE A 112 -0.04 -17.52 -1.63
N GLY A 113 0.64 -18.59 -2.02
CA GLY A 113 1.45 -18.67 -3.24
C GLY A 113 0.76 -19.49 -4.32
N GLY A 114 1.24 -19.38 -5.56
CA GLY A 114 0.75 -20.17 -6.69
C GLY A 114 0.78 -19.41 -8.01
N THR A 115 0.58 -20.11 -9.11
CA THR A 115 0.52 -19.52 -10.45
C THR A 115 -0.82 -18.83 -10.73
N SER A 116 -1.93 -19.41 -10.26
CA SER A 116 -3.28 -18.83 -10.37
C SER A 116 -4.06 -18.99 -9.07
N GLY A 117 -5.22 -18.31 -8.95
CA GLY A 117 -6.13 -18.42 -7.82
C GLY A 117 -5.71 -17.69 -6.53
N LYS A 118 -4.50 -17.13 -6.47
CA LYS A 118 -3.97 -16.45 -5.26
C LYS A 118 -4.94 -15.43 -4.67
N SER A 119 -5.36 -14.46 -5.47
CA SER A 119 -6.23 -13.38 -4.99
C SER A 119 -7.60 -13.89 -4.53
N THR A 120 -8.16 -14.88 -5.25
CA THR A 120 -9.43 -15.48 -4.86
C THR A 120 -9.30 -16.22 -3.52
N LEU A 121 -8.28 -17.04 -3.36
CA LEU A 121 -8.05 -17.79 -2.12
C LEU A 121 -7.72 -16.85 -0.96
N THR A 122 -6.94 -15.79 -1.20
CA THR A 122 -6.66 -14.75 -0.19
C THR A 122 -7.95 -14.07 0.28
N ALA A 123 -8.85 -13.73 -0.66
CA ALA A 123 -10.13 -13.14 -0.32
C ALA A 123 -11.01 -14.08 0.49
N MET A 124 -11.07 -15.36 0.10
CA MET A 124 -11.86 -16.38 0.82
C MET A 124 -11.35 -16.58 2.25
N VAL A 125 -10.06 -16.81 2.41
CA VAL A 125 -9.43 -16.99 3.73
C VAL A 125 -9.63 -15.75 4.59
N GLY A 126 -9.38 -14.56 4.02
CA GLY A 126 -9.58 -13.30 4.72
C GLY A 126 -11.02 -13.11 5.20
N PHE A 127 -11.99 -13.40 4.33
CA PHE A 127 -13.41 -13.34 4.67
C PHE A 127 -13.78 -14.31 5.80
N ILE A 128 -13.33 -15.56 5.72
CA ILE A 128 -13.59 -16.57 6.77
C ILE A 128 -13.03 -16.11 8.12
N LEU A 129 -11.79 -15.62 8.15
CA LEU A 129 -11.15 -15.14 9.37
C LEU A 129 -11.89 -13.92 9.95
N ASP A 130 -12.33 -13.00 9.09
CA ASP A 130 -13.09 -11.82 9.50
C ASP A 130 -14.47 -12.22 10.08
N GLN A 131 -15.20 -13.12 9.40
CA GLN A 131 -16.48 -13.62 9.91
C GLN A 131 -16.33 -14.38 11.23
N ALA A 132 -15.21 -15.09 11.42
CA ALA A 132 -14.84 -15.74 12.67
C ALA A 132 -14.40 -14.75 13.78
N LYS A 133 -14.44 -13.43 13.52
CA LYS A 133 -14.04 -12.37 14.46
C LYS A 133 -12.58 -12.43 14.92
N LEU A 134 -11.71 -12.96 14.05
CA LEU A 134 -10.27 -13.06 14.32
C LEU A 134 -9.51 -11.79 13.91
N ASN A 135 -10.21 -10.76 13.44
CA ASN A 135 -9.68 -9.45 13.08
C ASN A 135 -8.42 -9.52 12.20
N PRO A 136 -8.46 -10.15 11.02
CA PRO A 136 -7.29 -10.26 10.17
C PRO A 136 -6.91 -8.94 9.54
N THR A 137 -5.61 -8.71 9.32
CA THR A 137 -5.16 -7.79 8.27
C THR A 137 -4.95 -8.59 6.99
N VAL A 138 -5.65 -8.23 5.93
CA VAL A 138 -5.56 -8.92 4.64
C VAL A 138 -5.01 -7.98 3.58
N ILE A 139 -3.98 -8.41 2.86
CA ILE A 139 -3.39 -7.69 1.72
C ILE A 139 -3.65 -8.54 0.48
N ASN A 140 -4.49 -8.05 -0.43
CA ASN A 140 -4.88 -8.77 -1.63
C ASN A 140 -4.44 -8.01 -2.90
N GLY A 141 -4.15 -8.75 -3.96
CA GLY A 141 -3.83 -8.21 -5.27
C GLY A 141 -5.05 -7.75 -6.09
N ALA A 142 -6.27 -7.96 -5.58
CA ALA A 142 -7.52 -7.59 -6.23
C ALA A 142 -8.55 -7.10 -5.21
N GLY A 143 -9.54 -6.35 -5.68
CA GLY A 143 -10.66 -5.92 -4.84
C GLY A 143 -11.52 -7.10 -4.37
N MET A 144 -11.96 -7.02 -3.13
CA MET A 144 -12.83 -8.03 -2.50
C MET A 144 -14.26 -7.48 -2.44
N GLN A 145 -15.19 -8.12 -3.15
CA GLN A 145 -16.58 -7.63 -3.31
C GLN A 145 -17.32 -7.42 -1.99
N ASN A 146 -17.04 -8.26 -0.99
CA ASN A 146 -17.65 -8.16 0.33
C ASN A 146 -17.22 -6.90 1.11
N TYR A 147 -16.19 -6.20 0.62
CA TYR A 147 -15.59 -5.01 1.25
C TYR A 147 -15.62 -3.78 0.34
N LYS A 148 -16.47 -3.77 -0.70
CA LYS A 148 -16.59 -2.65 -1.66
C LYS A 148 -17.05 -1.33 -1.03
N ASP A 149 -17.75 -1.40 0.10
CA ASP A 149 -18.35 -0.25 0.78
C ASP A 149 -17.52 0.24 1.98
N VAL A 150 -16.31 -0.33 2.19
CA VAL A 150 -15.40 0.15 3.25
C VAL A 150 -14.67 1.42 2.82
N ALA A 151 -14.17 2.17 3.79
CA ALA A 151 -13.31 3.31 3.51
C ALA A 151 -12.01 2.84 2.82
N GLY A 152 -11.59 3.57 1.77
CA GLY A 152 -10.40 3.23 0.99
C GLY A 152 -10.69 2.27 -0.16
N LEU A 153 -9.73 1.41 -0.47
CA LEU A 153 -9.83 0.44 -1.55
C LEU A 153 -10.14 -0.96 -1.00
N PRO A 154 -11.01 -1.73 -1.67
CA PRO A 154 -11.44 -3.05 -1.19
C PRO A 154 -10.39 -4.17 -1.44
N ASN A 155 -9.13 -3.83 -1.61
CA ASN A 155 -8.01 -4.77 -1.74
C ASN A 155 -7.27 -5.01 -0.42
N VAL A 156 -7.80 -4.47 0.68
CA VAL A 156 -7.24 -4.64 2.01
C VAL A 156 -8.38 -4.81 3.02
N ILE A 157 -8.19 -5.66 4.02
CA ILE A 157 -8.94 -5.64 5.27
C ILE A 157 -7.96 -5.14 6.33
N LEU A 158 -8.39 -4.15 7.10
CA LEU A 158 -7.56 -3.55 8.13
C LEU A 158 -8.02 -4.05 9.51
N ASN A 159 -7.12 -4.70 10.21
CA ASN A 159 -7.29 -4.94 11.62
C ASN A 159 -7.06 -3.63 12.38
N HIS A 160 -8.05 -3.19 13.14
CA HIS A 160 -7.96 -1.99 14.00
C HIS A 160 -7.38 -2.30 15.38
N GLY A 161 -6.91 -3.52 15.63
CA GLY A 161 -6.24 -3.94 16.85
C GLY A 161 -4.71 -3.87 16.77
N ASP A 162 -4.05 -4.15 17.90
CA ASP A 162 -2.60 -4.29 18.00
C ASP A 162 -2.14 -5.45 17.08
N PRO A 163 -1.15 -5.26 16.20
CA PRO A 163 -0.61 -6.32 15.36
C PRO A 163 0.11 -7.44 16.15
N ARG A 164 0.38 -7.26 17.43
CA ARG A 164 1.07 -8.23 18.32
C ARG A 164 0.12 -9.27 18.91
#